data_7766668946298c04e03afe81c4d73d8c
#
_entry.id   7766668946298c04e03afe81c4d73d8c
#
_cell.length_a   1.000
_cell.length_b   1.000
_cell.length_c   1.000
_cell.angle_alpha   90.00
_cell.angle_beta   90.00
_cell.angle_gamma   90.00
#
_symmetry.space_group_name_H-M   'P 1'
#
loop_
_entity.id
_entity.type
_entity.pdbx_description
1 polymer ?
#
loop_
_entity_poly.entity_id
_entity_poly.type
_entity_poly.pdbx_seq_one_letter_code
_entity_poly.pdbx_strand_id
1 'polypeptide(L)'
;MEHRAGYINIIGNPNVGKSTLMNAFVGERLSIITSKAQTTRHRILGIVNGEDFQVLFSDTPGIIKPAYELQSSMMDFVKSAFEDADVLIYMVEIGEKELKDEAFFNKIIHSKIPVLLLLNKIDKSNQEQLEEQMQLWKEKVPNAEIYPISALENFNVQAVFDRIIELLPTSPPFYPKDALTDKPERFFVNETIREKILLNYDKEIPYAVEIETEEFKEDDNIIRIRAIIMVERDTQKGIIIGHKGAALKKVGIQAREDLEKFFGKQIHLETYVKVNKDWRSSAYQLKRFGYNQK
;
A
#
# COMPACT_ATOMS: atom_id res chain seq x y z
N MET A 1 9.18 -31.68 2.02
CA MET A 1 8.04 -31.17 2.83
C MET A 1 6.91 -30.84 1.87
N GLU A 2 5.64 -30.87 2.33
CA GLU A 2 4.54 -30.40 1.48
C GLU A 2 4.63 -28.89 1.32
N HIS A 3 4.44 -28.39 0.08
CA HIS A 3 4.48 -26.95 -0.20
C HIS A 3 3.30 -26.23 0.46
N ARG A 4 3.56 -25.05 1.00
CA ARG A 4 2.57 -24.19 1.65
C ARG A 4 2.44 -22.85 0.90
N ALA A 5 1.22 -22.40 0.68
CA ALA A 5 1.00 -21.07 0.11
C ALA A 5 -0.32 -20.46 0.62
N GLY A 6 -0.35 -19.13 0.76
CA GLY A 6 -1.55 -18.45 1.23
C GLY A 6 -1.47 -16.94 1.13
N TYR A 7 -2.63 -16.31 1.24
CA TYR A 7 -2.82 -14.87 1.23
C TYR A 7 -2.77 -14.30 2.64
N ILE A 8 -1.87 -13.36 2.85
CA ILE A 8 -1.67 -12.65 4.12
C ILE A 8 -2.09 -11.20 3.93
N ASN A 9 -3.27 -10.86 4.38
CA ASN A 9 -3.82 -9.54 4.14
C ASN A 9 -3.58 -8.60 5.32
N ILE A 10 -2.97 -7.44 5.03
CA ILE A 10 -2.58 -6.44 6.04
C ILE A 10 -3.63 -5.34 6.06
N ILE A 11 -4.32 -5.20 7.18
CA ILE A 11 -5.38 -4.22 7.41
C ILE A 11 -5.09 -3.35 8.63
N GLY A 12 -5.74 -2.21 8.72
CA GLY A 12 -5.61 -1.27 9.83
C GLY A 12 -5.91 0.16 9.41
N ASN A 13 -5.88 1.07 10.36
CA ASN A 13 -6.08 2.50 10.11
C ASN A 13 -5.01 3.07 9.14
N PRO A 14 -5.24 4.25 8.54
CA PRO A 14 -4.20 4.93 7.76
C PRO A 14 -2.94 5.20 8.59
N ASN A 15 -1.77 5.11 7.94
CA ASN A 15 -0.45 5.46 8.49
C ASN A 15 0.06 4.59 9.65
N VAL A 16 -0.56 3.47 9.97
CA VAL A 16 -0.07 2.53 11.00
C VAL A 16 1.19 1.78 10.58
N GLY A 17 1.60 1.83 9.30
CA GLY A 17 2.84 1.23 8.79
C GLY A 17 2.67 -0.02 7.92
N LYS A 18 1.46 -0.27 7.37
CA LYS A 18 1.16 -1.45 6.53
C LYS A 18 2.12 -1.60 5.34
N SER A 19 2.25 -0.55 4.54
CA SER A 19 3.16 -0.53 3.37
C SER A 19 4.63 -0.69 3.76
N THR A 20 5.04 -0.12 4.91
CA THR A 20 6.40 -0.31 5.44
C THR A 20 6.66 -1.77 5.78
N LEU A 21 5.71 -2.42 6.46
CA LEU A 21 5.81 -3.83 6.81
C LEU A 21 5.84 -4.72 5.57
N MET A 22 4.95 -4.49 4.59
CA MET A 22 4.93 -5.26 3.36
C MET A 22 6.27 -5.15 2.61
N ASN A 23 6.81 -3.94 2.45
CA ASN A 23 8.10 -3.74 1.81
C ASN A 23 9.24 -4.44 2.58
N ALA A 24 9.18 -4.47 3.93
CA ALA A 24 10.15 -5.19 4.76
C ALA A 24 10.08 -6.71 4.56
N PHE A 25 8.88 -7.29 4.45
CA PHE A 25 8.71 -8.72 4.20
C PHE A 25 9.17 -9.12 2.80
N VAL A 26 8.85 -8.30 1.79
CA VAL A 26 9.20 -8.59 0.38
C VAL A 26 10.69 -8.34 0.11
N GLY A 27 11.32 -7.45 0.86
CA GLY A 27 12.70 -7.00 0.63
C GLY A 27 12.84 -5.98 -0.51
N GLU A 28 11.72 -5.56 -1.11
CA GLU A 28 11.64 -4.61 -2.22
C GLU A 28 10.60 -3.53 -1.98
N ARG A 29 10.78 -2.37 -2.61
CA ARG A 29 9.87 -1.24 -2.47
C ARG A 29 8.70 -1.32 -3.45
N LEU A 30 7.71 -2.13 -3.15
CA LEU A 30 6.51 -2.28 -3.97
C LEU A 30 5.43 -1.23 -3.64
N SER A 31 5.29 -0.87 -2.39
CA SER A 31 4.34 0.16 -1.95
C SER A 31 5.04 1.46 -1.61
N ILE A 32 4.44 2.57 -2.03
CA ILE A 32 4.92 3.90 -1.66
C ILE A 32 4.63 4.20 -0.18
N ILE A 33 5.50 4.97 0.44
CA ILE A 33 5.43 5.29 1.87
C ILE A 33 5.46 6.80 2.06
N THR A 34 4.38 7.35 2.62
CA THR A 34 4.32 8.76 3.05
C THR A 34 3.54 8.90 4.35
N SER A 35 3.70 10.03 5.02
CA SER A 35 2.90 10.38 6.22
C SER A 35 1.47 10.83 5.88
N LYS A 36 1.12 10.99 4.60
CA LYS A 36 -0.19 11.48 4.17
C LYS A 36 -1.22 10.35 4.13
N ALA A 37 -2.47 10.69 4.42
CA ALA A 37 -3.57 9.75 4.24
C ALA A 37 -3.73 9.37 2.75
N GLN A 38 -4.40 8.25 2.47
CA GLN A 38 -4.61 7.73 1.11
C GLN A 38 -3.31 7.54 0.29
N THR A 39 -2.20 7.24 0.97
CA THR A 39 -0.94 6.87 0.31
C THR A 39 -1.15 5.61 -0.50
N THR A 40 -1.65 4.54 0.08
CA THR A 40 -2.08 3.33 -0.64
C THR A 40 -3.53 3.49 -1.07
N ARG A 41 -3.80 3.45 -2.38
CA ARG A 41 -5.15 3.52 -2.97
C ARG A 41 -5.61 2.20 -3.57
N HIS A 42 -4.68 1.40 -4.07
CA HIS A 42 -4.92 0.08 -4.65
C HIS A 42 -4.53 -1.00 -3.66
N ARG A 43 -5.07 -2.17 -3.85
CA ARG A 43 -4.54 -3.39 -3.25
C ARG A 43 -3.31 -3.83 -4.06
N ILE A 44 -2.19 -4.04 -3.38
CA ILE A 44 -0.91 -4.42 -4.00
C ILE A 44 -0.48 -5.76 -3.41
N LEU A 45 -0.22 -6.75 -4.27
CA LEU A 45 0.36 -8.01 -3.83
C LEU A 45 1.89 -7.94 -3.90
N GLY A 46 2.53 -8.38 -2.81
CA GLY A 46 3.95 -8.68 -2.74
C GLY A 46 4.13 -10.18 -2.54
N ILE A 47 4.90 -10.84 -3.39
CA ILE A 47 5.05 -12.29 -3.43
C ILE A 47 6.42 -12.65 -2.89
N VAL A 48 6.45 -13.46 -1.83
CA VAL A 48 7.70 -13.97 -1.25
C VAL A 48 7.75 -15.49 -1.44
N ASN A 49 8.82 -15.93 -2.08
CA ASN A 49 9.03 -17.34 -2.43
C ASN A 49 10.15 -17.94 -1.60
N GLY A 50 9.90 -19.10 -0.99
CA GLY A 50 10.90 -19.99 -0.44
C GLY A 50 10.95 -21.32 -1.21
N GLU A 51 11.77 -22.25 -0.77
CA GLU A 51 11.88 -23.56 -1.39
C GLU A 51 10.53 -24.31 -1.35
N ASP A 52 9.91 -24.34 -0.17
CA ASP A 52 8.68 -25.08 0.13
C ASP A 52 7.50 -24.19 0.54
N PHE A 53 7.57 -22.87 0.31
CA PHE A 53 6.46 -21.97 0.55
C PHE A 53 6.34 -20.86 -0.49
N GLN A 54 5.13 -20.22 -0.54
CA GLN A 54 4.87 -18.97 -1.22
C GLN A 54 3.90 -18.15 -0.36
N VAL A 55 4.32 -16.94 0.06
CA VAL A 55 3.51 -15.99 0.82
C VAL A 55 3.07 -14.86 -0.09
N LEU A 56 1.76 -14.59 -0.13
CA LEU A 56 1.19 -13.49 -0.89
C LEU A 56 0.74 -12.39 0.08
N PHE A 57 1.62 -11.44 0.34
CA PHE A 57 1.29 -10.28 1.15
C PHE A 57 0.42 -9.30 0.38
N SER A 58 -0.63 -8.81 1.01
CA SER A 58 -1.55 -7.84 0.41
C SER A 58 -1.52 -6.54 1.23
N ASP A 59 -0.88 -5.49 0.69
CA ASP A 59 -1.01 -4.13 1.22
C ASP A 59 -2.35 -3.54 0.79
N THR A 60 -3.10 -3.02 1.74
CA THR A 60 -4.43 -2.46 1.49
C THR A 60 -4.50 -0.99 1.86
N PRO A 61 -5.42 -0.22 1.24
CA PRO A 61 -5.76 1.10 1.74
C PRO A 61 -6.06 1.08 3.24
N GLY A 62 -5.73 2.17 3.92
CA GLY A 62 -6.15 2.32 5.32
C GLY A 62 -7.67 2.39 5.45
N ILE A 63 -8.22 1.79 6.50
CA ILE A 63 -9.65 1.79 6.78
C ILE A 63 -10.09 3.21 7.11
N ILE A 64 -11.02 3.74 6.31
CA ILE A 64 -11.57 5.10 6.45
C ILE A 64 -13.09 5.07 6.27
N LYS A 65 -13.77 6.07 6.76
CA LYS A 65 -15.17 6.30 6.42
C LYS A 65 -15.24 7.02 5.07
N PRO A 66 -15.75 6.40 3.99
CA PRO A 66 -15.71 6.99 2.67
C PRO A 66 -16.63 8.21 2.55
N ALA A 67 -16.13 9.28 1.93
CA ALA A 67 -16.86 10.52 1.68
C ALA A 67 -17.18 10.74 0.19
N TYR A 68 -16.54 10.00 -0.72
CA TYR A 68 -16.76 10.05 -2.18
C TYR A 68 -16.35 8.72 -2.84
N GLU A 69 -16.69 8.55 -4.11
CA GLU A 69 -16.65 7.26 -4.84
C GLU A 69 -15.27 6.59 -4.86
N LEU A 70 -14.19 7.34 -5.08
CA LEU A 70 -12.83 6.79 -4.99
C LEU A 70 -12.57 6.15 -3.62
N GLN A 71 -12.98 6.81 -2.52
CA GLN A 71 -12.80 6.23 -1.18
C GLN A 71 -13.67 5.00 -0.96
N SER A 72 -14.85 4.96 -1.56
CA SER A 72 -15.70 3.75 -1.54
C SER A 72 -15.01 2.60 -2.26
N SER A 73 -14.44 2.84 -3.44
CA SER A 73 -13.65 1.86 -4.18
C SER A 73 -12.41 1.38 -3.41
N MET A 74 -11.73 2.28 -2.67
CA MET A 74 -10.65 1.88 -1.76
C MET A 74 -11.14 0.94 -0.66
N MET A 75 -12.33 1.17 -0.09
CA MET A 75 -12.91 0.28 0.92
C MET A 75 -13.35 -1.07 0.34
N ASP A 76 -13.69 -1.14 -0.94
CA ASP A 76 -13.98 -2.42 -1.60
C ASP A 76 -12.72 -3.28 -1.73
N PHE A 77 -11.53 -2.71 -1.94
CA PHE A 77 -10.26 -3.45 -1.83
C PHE A 77 -10.02 -4.00 -0.42
N VAL A 78 -10.34 -3.23 0.62
CA VAL A 78 -10.24 -3.72 2.00
C VAL A 78 -11.21 -4.87 2.25
N LYS A 79 -12.45 -4.77 1.76
CA LYS A 79 -13.45 -5.84 1.90
C LYS A 79 -12.99 -7.13 1.21
N SER A 80 -12.48 -7.03 -0.03
CA SER A 80 -11.97 -8.20 -0.77
C SER A 80 -10.81 -8.87 -0.04
N ALA A 81 -9.95 -8.08 0.62
CA ALA A 81 -8.87 -8.60 1.43
C ALA A 81 -9.32 -9.41 2.66
N PHE A 82 -10.53 -9.18 3.19
CA PHE A 82 -11.10 -10.05 4.22
C PHE A 82 -11.65 -11.37 3.66
N GLU A 83 -12.05 -11.38 2.39
CA GLU A 83 -12.74 -12.53 1.79
C GLU A 83 -11.76 -13.63 1.35
N ASP A 84 -10.55 -13.25 0.96
CA ASP A 84 -9.54 -14.18 0.41
C ASP A 84 -8.34 -14.43 1.34
N ALA A 85 -8.37 -13.91 2.58
CA ALA A 85 -7.27 -14.10 3.52
C ALA A 85 -7.20 -15.52 4.08
N ASP A 86 -6.00 -16.12 4.08
CA ASP A 86 -5.68 -17.31 4.87
C ASP A 86 -5.19 -16.93 6.27
N VAL A 87 -4.49 -15.81 6.39
CA VAL A 87 -4.10 -15.18 7.66
C VAL A 87 -4.36 -13.67 7.57
N LEU A 88 -4.93 -13.12 8.61
CA LEU A 88 -5.20 -11.69 8.71
C LEU A 88 -4.18 -11.01 9.62
N ILE A 89 -3.47 -10.01 9.12
CA ILE A 89 -2.66 -9.10 9.92
C ILE A 89 -3.50 -7.87 10.24
N TYR A 90 -3.85 -7.68 11.49
CA TYR A 90 -4.44 -6.44 11.99
C TYR A 90 -3.34 -5.57 12.59
N MET A 91 -3.02 -4.47 11.92
CA MET A 91 -1.93 -3.59 12.31
C MET A 91 -2.45 -2.33 12.99
N VAL A 92 -1.94 -2.06 14.18
CA VAL A 92 -2.25 -0.88 14.99
C VAL A 92 -0.97 -0.13 15.35
N GLU A 93 -1.06 1.18 15.52
CA GLU A 93 0.06 2.01 16.00
C GLU A 93 0.03 2.10 17.53
N ILE A 94 1.19 2.15 18.16
CA ILE A 94 1.28 2.42 19.61
C ILE A 94 0.51 3.71 19.98
N GLY A 95 -0.31 3.65 21.03
CA GLY A 95 -1.20 4.74 21.42
C GLY A 95 -2.58 4.73 20.75
N GLU A 96 -2.80 3.92 19.71
CA GLU A 96 -4.09 3.72 19.08
C GLU A 96 -5.02 2.89 19.99
N LYS A 97 -6.29 3.30 20.10
CA LYS A 97 -7.23 2.66 21.01
C LYS A 97 -8.37 1.92 20.29
N GLU A 98 -8.59 2.22 19.03
CA GLU A 98 -9.73 1.67 18.26
C GLU A 98 -9.50 1.69 16.75
N LEU A 99 -10.19 0.82 16.03
CA LEU A 99 -10.35 0.90 14.59
C LEU A 99 -11.47 1.90 14.27
N LYS A 100 -11.24 2.77 13.28
CA LYS A 100 -12.18 3.84 12.91
C LYS A 100 -13.52 3.35 12.34
N ASP A 101 -13.59 2.10 11.92
CA ASP A 101 -14.80 1.48 11.38
C ASP A 101 -15.19 0.25 12.21
N GLU A 102 -16.32 0.36 12.90
CA GLU A 102 -16.82 -0.68 13.79
C GLU A 102 -17.22 -1.97 13.06
N ALA A 103 -17.71 -1.85 11.82
CA ALA A 103 -18.11 -3.02 11.04
C ALA A 103 -16.89 -3.87 10.65
N PHE A 104 -15.77 -3.24 10.29
CA PHE A 104 -14.50 -3.94 10.06
C PHE A 104 -13.94 -4.51 11.37
N PHE A 105 -14.01 -3.77 12.46
CA PHE A 105 -13.57 -4.26 13.76
C PHE A 105 -14.32 -5.52 14.18
N ASN A 106 -15.62 -5.53 14.02
CA ASN A 106 -16.47 -6.71 14.30
C ASN A 106 -16.08 -7.92 13.43
N LYS A 107 -15.68 -7.72 12.17
CA LYS A 107 -15.15 -8.81 11.34
C LYS A 107 -13.83 -9.39 11.87
N ILE A 108 -12.95 -8.56 12.44
CA ILE A 108 -11.68 -9.01 13.00
C ILE A 108 -11.91 -9.87 14.24
N ILE A 109 -12.70 -9.40 15.21
CA ILE A 109 -12.95 -10.12 16.47
C ILE A 109 -13.75 -11.42 16.29
N HIS A 110 -14.53 -11.54 15.21
CA HIS A 110 -15.27 -12.74 14.87
C HIS A 110 -14.64 -13.55 13.73
N SER A 111 -13.38 -13.25 13.41
CA SER A 111 -12.64 -13.96 12.36
C SER A 111 -12.49 -15.44 12.69
N LYS A 112 -12.69 -16.29 11.66
CA LYS A 112 -12.48 -17.74 11.74
C LYS A 112 -11.08 -18.16 11.30
N ILE A 113 -10.37 -17.25 10.60
CA ILE A 113 -8.97 -17.45 10.21
C ILE A 113 -8.04 -16.89 11.28
N PRO A 114 -6.77 -17.33 11.33
CA PRO A 114 -5.78 -16.78 12.25
C PRO A 114 -5.65 -15.26 12.11
N VAL A 115 -5.60 -14.56 13.25
CA VAL A 115 -5.38 -13.11 13.31
C VAL A 115 -4.10 -12.83 14.06
N LEU A 116 -3.17 -12.15 13.39
CA LEU A 116 -1.96 -11.60 14.01
C LEU A 116 -2.17 -10.10 14.23
N LEU A 117 -2.25 -9.66 15.47
CA LEU A 117 -2.33 -8.24 15.81
C LEU A 117 -0.91 -7.70 15.99
N LEU A 118 -0.48 -6.81 15.11
CA LEU A 118 0.83 -6.20 15.18
C LEU A 118 0.75 -4.81 15.79
N LEU A 119 1.30 -4.66 16.99
CA LEU A 119 1.43 -3.38 17.67
C LEU A 119 2.71 -2.71 17.18
N ASN A 120 2.57 -1.80 16.21
CA ASN A 120 3.69 -1.19 15.48
C ASN A 120 4.14 0.15 16.07
N LYS A 121 5.34 0.57 15.67
CA LYS A 121 6.02 1.81 16.06
C LYS A 121 6.39 1.84 17.56
N ILE A 122 6.72 0.69 18.11
CA ILE A 122 7.16 0.60 19.51
C ILE A 122 8.45 1.39 19.78
N ASP A 123 9.22 1.69 18.73
CA ASP A 123 10.36 2.61 18.76
C ASP A 123 10.01 4.02 19.27
N LYS A 124 8.71 4.37 19.28
CA LYS A 124 8.20 5.65 19.76
C LYS A 124 7.59 5.57 21.17
N SER A 125 7.76 4.46 21.88
CA SER A 125 7.14 4.22 23.18
C SER A 125 8.16 3.78 24.22
N ASN A 126 7.69 3.64 25.46
CA ASN A 126 8.43 3.03 26.55
C ASN A 126 7.77 1.69 26.97
N GLN A 127 8.42 0.98 27.91
CA GLN A 127 7.96 -0.33 28.38
C GLN A 127 6.55 -0.30 28.99
N GLU A 128 6.26 0.71 29.81
CA GLU A 128 4.96 0.86 30.50
C GLU A 128 3.82 1.04 29.49
N GLN A 129 4.00 1.93 28.53
CA GLN A 129 3.02 2.16 27.44
C GLN A 129 2.82 0.91 26.58
N LEU A 130 3.88 0.15 26.33
CA LEU A 130 3.80 -1.08 25.57
C LEU A 130 2.96 -2.13 26.31
N GLU A 131 3.22 -2.34 27.61
CA GLU A 131 2.48 -3.30 28.44
C GLU A 131 1.00 -2.94 28.54
N GLU A 132 0.67 -1.66 28.77
CA GLU A 132 -0.71 -1.17 28.78
C GLU A 132 -1.42 -1.42 27.44
N GLN A 133 -0.75 -1.14 26.33
CA GLN A 133 -1.32 -1.33 24.98
C GLN A 133 -1.51 -2.81 24.65
N MET A 134 -0.57 -3.67 25.02
CA MET A 134 -0.71 -5.12 24.84
C MET A 134 -1.90 -5.67 25.63
N GLN A 135 -2.08 -5.23 26.87
CA GLN A 135 -3.23 -5.62 27.69
C GLN A 135 -4.55 -5.14 27.09
N LEU A 136 -4.62 -3.87 26.66
CA LEU A 136 -5.79 -3.29 26.01
C LEU A 136 -6.23 -4.10 24.78
N TRP A 137 -5.28 -4.44 23.90
CA TRP A 137 -5.60 -5.17 22.67
C TRP A 137 -5.90 -6.65 22.92
N LYS A 138 -5.31 -7.26 23.94
CA LYS A 138 -5.66 -8.62 24.36
C LYS A 138 -7.11 -8.74 24.84
N GLU A 139 -7.62 -7.70 25.50
CA GLU A 139 -9.03 -7.65 25.91
C GLU A 139 -9.97 -7.39 24.73
N LYS A 140 -9.56 -6.50 23.79
CA LYS A 140 -10.38 -6.10 22.66
C LYS A 140 -10.43 -7.12 21.52
N VAL A 141 -9.34 -7.86 21.31
CA VAL A 141 -9.20 -8.85 20.21
C VAL A 141 -8.65 -10.16 20.79
N PRO A 142 -9.43 -10.86 21.64
CA PRO A 142 -8.97 -12.03 22.39
C PRO A 142 -8.60 -13.23 21.50
N ASN A 143 -9.05 -13.24 20.25
CA ASN A 143 -8.73 -14.27 19.26
C ASN A 143 -7.43 -14.01 18.48
N ALA A 144 -6.73 -12.90 18.74
CA ALA A 144 -5.50 -12.57 18.03
C ALA A 144 -4.23 -12.95 18.84
N GLU A 145 -3.20 -13.37 18.10
CA GLU A 145 -1.82 -13.39 18.60
C GLU A 145 -1.22 -11.99 18.48
N ILE A 146 -0.67 -11.45 19.58
CA ILE A 146 -0.17 -10.07 19.62
C ILE A 146 1.34 -10.03 19.52
N TYR A 147 1.87 -9.27 18.57
CA TYR A 147 3.30 -9.05 18.36
C TYR A 147 3.63 -7.56 18.42
N PRO A 148 4.45 -7.11 19.37
CA PRO A 148 5.04 -5.78 19.34
C PRO A 148 6.15 -5.73 18.30
N ILE A 149 6.08 -4.74 17.37
CA ILE A 149 7.04 -4.60 16.28
C ILE A 149 7.45 -3.15 16.06
N SER A 150 8.58 -2.94 15.39
CA SER A 150 8.88 -1.74 14.64
C SER A 150 9.18 -2.13 13.19
N ALA A 151 8.23 -1.87 12.29
CA ALA A 151 8.43 -2.14 10.86
C ALA A 151 9.53 -1.24 10.25
N LEU A 152 9.75 -0.05 10.83
CA LEU A 152 10.79 0.87 10.40
C LEU A 152 12.18 0.38 10.76
N GLU A 153 12.35 -0.08 12.01
CA GLU A 153 13.63 -0.56 12.56
C GLU A 153 13.83 -2.07 12.36
N ASN A 154 12.92 -2.72 11.62
CA ASN A 154 12.92 -4.16 11.39
C ASN A 154 12.96 -5.01 12.67
N PHE A 155 12.42 -4.46 13.77
CA PHE A 155 12.38 -5.15 15.06
C PHE A 155 11.21 -6.13 15.11
N ASN A 156 11.50 -7.37 15.48
CA ASN A 156 10.54 -8.48 15.64
C ASN A 156 9.76 -8.87 14.36
N VAL A 157 10.17 -8.33 13.19
CA VAL A 157 9.50 -8.59 11.89
C VAL A 157 9.75 -10.03 11.44
N GLN A 158 10.97 -10.57 11.67
CA GLN A 158 11.29 -11.96 11.31
C GLN A 158 10.47 -12.97 12.11
N ALA A 159 10.25 -12.76 13.41
CA ALA A 159 9.42 -13.66 14.21
C ALA A 159 7.96 -13.71 13.72
N VAL A 160 7.43 -12.58 13.26
CA VAL A 160 6.10 -12.52 12.62
C VAL A 160 6.11 -13.29 11.30
N PHE A 161 7.14 -13.14 10.48
CA PHE A 161 7.27 -13.84 9.22
C PHE A 161 7.33 -15.37 9.42
N ASP A 162 8.13 -15.83 10.37
CA ASP A 162 8.24 -17.27 10.70
C ASP A 162 6.88 -17.82 11.16
N ARG A 163 6.16 -17.05 11.99
CA ARG A 163 4.81 -17.44 12.42
C ARG A 163 3.81 -17.50 11.26
N ILE A 164 3.89 -16.59 10.31
CA ILE A 164 3.07 -16.62 9.10
C ILE A 164 3.30 -17.94 8.33
N ILE A 165 4.57 -18.34 8.11
CA ILE A 165 4.88 -19.59 7.41
C ILE A 165 4.26 -20.81 8.12
N GLU A 166 4.28 -20.85 9.46
CA GLU A 166 3.66 -21.92 10.23
C GLU A 166 2.13 -21.99 10.03
N LEU A 167 1.49 -20.85 9.85
CA LEU A 167 0.04 -20.73 9.68
C LEU A 167 -0.44 -20.97 8.25
N LEU A 168 0.46 -20.97 7.26
CA LEU A 168 0.09 -21.20 5.86
C LEU A 168 -0.57 -22.57 5.66
N PRO A 169 -1.66 -22.64 4.86
CA PRO A 169 -2.23 -23.91 4.45
C PRO A 169 -1.33 -24.66 3.46
N THR A 170 -1.46 -25.97 3.42
CA THR A 170 -0.88 -26.79 2.35
C THR A 170 -1.54 -26.43 1.02
N SER A 171 -0.75 -25.92 0.09
CA SER A 171 -1.21 -25.50 -1.24
C SER A 171 -0.03 -25.47 -2.22
N PRO A 172 -0.23 -25.76 -3.50
CA PRO A 172 0.76 -25.45 -4.54
C PRO A 172 0.93 -23.91 -4.65
N PRO A 173 2.02 -23.43 -5.26
CA PRO A 173 2.21 -22.01 -5.48
C PRO A 173 1.11 -21.43 -6.39
N PHE A 174 0.62 -20.22 -6.08
CA PHE A 174 -0.38 -19.51 -6.86
C PHE A 174 0.22 -18.75 -8.06
N TYR A 175 1.49 -18.36 -7.94
CA TYR A 175 2.23 -17.58 -8.93
C TYR A 175 3.56 -18.29 -9.27
N PRO A 176 4.16 -18.00 -10.44
CA PRO A 176 5.51 -18.43 -10.73
C PRO A 176 6.50 -18.04 -9.63
N LYS A 177 7.49 -18.90 -9.36
CA LYS A 177 8.44 -18.69 -8.25
C LYS A 177 9.36 -17.47 -8.42
N ASP A 178 9.44 -16.92 -9.61
CA ASP A 178 10.17 -15.69 -9.95
C ASP A 178 9.28 -14.44 -9.92
N ALA A 179 7.98 -14.60 -9.72
CA ALA A 179 7.07 -13.47 -9.60
C ALA A 179 7.29 -12.73 -8.27
N LEU A 180 7.32 -11.40 -8.33
CA LEU A 180 7.49 -10.50 -7.19
C LEU A 180 6.17 -9.81 -6.79
N THR A 181 5.27 -9.61 -7.75
CA THR A 181 4.02 -8.85 -7.58
C THR A 181 3.02 -9.17 -8.69
N ASP A 182 1.74 -8.80 -8.47
CA ASP A 182 0.67 -8.86 -9.47
C ASP A 182 0.58 -7.61 -10.36
N LYS A 183 1.39 -6.58 -10.08
CA LYS A 183 1.29 -5.28 -10.76
C LYS A 183 2.25 -5.15 -11.93
N PRO A 184 1.81 -4.55 -13.06
CA PRO A 184 2.70 -4.26 -14.18
C PRO A 184 3.63 -3.09 -13.85
N GLU A 185 4.74 -2.97 -14.58
CA GLU A 185 5.74 -1.91 -14.43
C GLU A 185 5.15 -0.49 -14.48
N ARG A 186 4.16 -0.26 -15.35
CA ARG A 186 3.45 1.02 -15.46
C ARG A 186 2.77 1.46 -14.15
N PHE A 187 2.33 0.50 -13.34
CA PHE A 187 1.75 0.78 -12.03
C PHE A 187 2.80 1.43 -11.11
N PHE A 188 4.02 0.91 -11.08
CA PHE A 188 5.10 1.45 -10.25
C PHE A 188 5.56 2.82 -10.73
N VAL A 189 5.54 3.07 -12.05
CA VAL A 189 5.77 4.42 -12.59
C VAL A 189 4.72 5.39 -12.06
N ASN A 190 3.45 5.03 -12.15
CA ASN A 190 2.35 5.88 -11.68
C ASN A 190 2.46 6.16 -10.18
N GLU A 191 2.70 5.14 -9.37
CA GLU A 191 2.83 5.26 -7.92
C GLU A 191 4.07 6.09 -7.53
N THR A 192 5.20 5.93 -8.20
CA THR A 192 6.40 6.74 -7.95
C THR A 192 6.14 8.22 -8.22
N ILE A 193 5.51 8.56 -9.34
CA ILE A 193 5.15 9.96 -9.64
C ILE A 193 4.15 10.48 -8.60
N ARG A 194 3.15 9.68 -8.23
CA ARG A 194 2.13 10.05 -7.23
C ARG A 194 2.76 10.27 -5.86
N GLU A 195 3.74 9.46 -5.46
CA GLU A 195 4.50 9.68 -4.23
C GLU A 195 5.20 11.04 -4.22
N LYS A 196 5.86 11.42 -5.33
CA LYS A 196 6.53 12.73 -5.38
C LYS A 196 5.52 13.88 -5.31
N ILE A 197 4.32 13.69 -5.82
CA ILE A 197 3.23 14.67 -5.63
C ILE A 197 2.78 14.69 -4.16
N LEU A 198 2.59 13.54 -3.53
CA LEU A 198 2.27 13.46 -2.10
C LEU A 198 3.34 14.17 -1.23
N LEU A 199 4.61 14.07 -1.57
CA LEU A 199 5.70 14.66 -0.80
C LEU A 199 5.89 16.17 -1.04
N ASN A 200 5.59 16.66 -2.25
CA ASN A 200 5.91 18.05 -2.64
C ASN A 200 4.71 19.01 -2.58
N TYR A 201 3.48 18.53 -2.46
CA TYR A 201 2.28 19.38 -2.41
C TYR A 201 1.46 19.10 -1.16
N ASP A 202 0.69 20.09 -0.73
CA ASP A 202 -0.13 20.05 0.47
C ASP A 202 -1.62 20.29 0.18
N LYS A 203 -2.40 20.37 1.24
CA LYS A 203 -3.86 20.55 1.22
C LYS A 203 -4.55 19.47 0.39
N GLU A 204 -5.42 19.86 -0.55
CA GLU A 204 -6.21 18.95 -1.38
C GLU A 204 -5.48 18.41 -2.61
N ILE A 205 -4.37 19.02 -3.04
CA ILE A 205 -3.67 18.67 -4.28
C ILE A 205 -3.26 17.18 -4.32
N PRO A 206 -2.60 16.62 -3.28
CA PRO A 206 -2.21 15.20 -3.26
C PRO A 206 -3.37 14.22 -3.44
N TYR A 207 -4.57 14.63 -3.04
CA TYR A 207 -5.77 13.79 -3.08
C TYR A 207 -6.58 13.93 -4.37
N ALA A 208 -6.29 14.97 -5.16
CA ALA A 208 -6.99 15.30 -6.40
C ALA A 208 -6.29 14.79 -7.68
N VAL A 209 -5.14 14.11 -7.53
CA VAL A 209 -4.34 13.64 -8.65
C VAL A 209 -4.56 12.16 -8.95
N GLU A 210 -4.53 11.82 -10.23
CA GLU A 210 -4.37 10.46 -10.74
C GLU A 210 -3.29 10.47 -11.82
N ILE A 211 -2.53 9.36 -11.91
CA ILE A 211 -1.42 9.25 -12.85
C ILE A 211 -1.72 8.12 -13.82
N GLU A 212 -1.50 8.38 -15.12
CA GLU A 212 -1.62 7.38 -16.18
C GLU A 212 -0.37 7.40 -17.06
N THR A 213 0.32 6.29 -17.15
CA THR A 213 1.42 6.10 -18.09
C THR A 213 0.87 5.82 -19.48
N GLU A 214 0.94 6.81 -20.39
CA GLU A 214 0.53 6.67 -21.78
C GLU A 214 1.51 5.83 -22.58
N GLU A 215 2.81 6.08 -22.39
CA GLU A 215 3.88 5.42 -23.14
C GLU A 215 4.92 4.84 -22.18
N PHE A 216 5.29 3.60 -22.41
CA PHE A 216 6.39 2.91 -21.75
C PHE A 216 7.10 2.10 -22.81
N LYS A 217 8.29 2.53 -23.21
CA LYS A 217 9.13 1.88 -24.22
C LYS A 217 10.48 1.58 -23.62
N GLU A 218 10.78 0.31 -23.53
CA GLU A 218 12.05 -0.19 -23.01
C GLU A 218 12.98 -0.54 -24.14
N ASP A 219 14.16 0.06 -24.11
CA ASP A 219 15.32 -0.29 -24.94
C ASP A 219 16.41 -0.91 -24.05
N ASP A 220 17.48 -1.39 -24.63
CA ASP A 220 18.56 -2.06 -23.89
C ASP A 220 19.12 -1.24 -22.71
N ASN A 221 19.29 0.08 -22.91
CA ASN A 221 19.97 0.97 -21.94
C ASN A 221 19.06 2.05 -21.36
N ILE A 222 17.88 2.28 -21.93
CA ILE A 222 17.01 3.40 -21.54
C ILE A 222 15.53 3.02 -21.65
N ILE A 223 14.75 3.44 -20.66
CA ILE A 223 13.30 3.35 -20.72
C ILE A 223 12.73 4.74 -20.95
N ARG A 224 11.89 4.89 -21.99
CA ARG A 224 11.18 6.13 -22.30
C ARG A 224 9.76 6.06 -21.79
N ILE A 225 9.42 7.00 -20.92
CA ILE A 225 8.13 7.04 -20.23
C ILE A 225 7.48 8.38 -20.50
N ARG A 226 6.19 8.34 -20.91
CA ARG A 226 5.30 9.49 -20.92
C ARG A 226 4.14 9.26 -19.98
N ALA A 227 3.99 10.13 -18.98
CA ALA A 227 2.96 10.03 -17.96
C ALA A 227 2.10 11.30 -17.91
N ILE A 228 0.80 11.10 -17.71
CA ILE A 228 -0.17 12.19 -17.53
C ILE A 228 -0.55 12.26 -16.07
N ILE A 229 -0.44 13.44 -15.50
CA ILE A 229 -0.95 13.81 -14.18
C ILE A 229 -2.32 14.44 -14.39
N MET A 230 -3.37 13.73 -13.99
CA MET A 230 -4.74 14.22 -14.08
C MET A 230 -5.14 14.93 -12.81
N VAL A 231 -5.85 16.04 -12.95
CA VAL A 231 -6.42 16.85 -11.86
C VAL A 231 -7.87 17.21 -12.18
N GLU A 232 -8.66 17.62 -11.19
CA GLU A 232 -10.07 17.94 -11.41
C GLU A 232 -10.31 19.38 -11.92
N ARG A 233 -9.39 20.33 -11.63
CA ARG A 233 -9.59 21.77 -11.88
C ARG A 233 -8.36 22.43 -12.47
N ASP A 234 -8.57 23.49 -13.26
CA ASP A 234 -7.48 24.29 -13.85
C ASP A 234 -6.60 24.96 -12.78
N THR A 235 -7.17 25.36 -11.65
CA THR A 235 -6.40 25.89 -10.50
C THR A 235 -5.41 24.88 -9.96
N GLN A 236 -5.81 23.60 -9.83
CA GLN A 236 -4.93 22.50 -9.40
C GLN A 236 -3.84 22.24 -10.42
N LYS A 237 -4.18 22.28 -11.74
CA LYS A 237 -3.20 22.19 -12.82
C LYS A 237 -2.14 23.29 -12.70
N GLY A 238 -2.55 24.52 -12.48
CA GLY A 238 -1.63 25.64 -12.26
C GLY A 238 -0.69 25.45 -11.06
N ILE A 239 -1.20 24.91 -9.95
CA ILE A 239 -0.42 24.63 -8.73
C ILE A 239 0.61 23.52 -9.01
N ILE A 240 0.22 22.43 -9.69
CA ILE A 240 1.14 21.31 -9.99
C ILE A 240 2.26 21.77 -10.93
N ILE A 241 1.95 22.55 -11.96
CA ILE A 241 2.94 23.08 -12.87
C ILE A 241 3.88 24.05 -12.16
N GLY A 242 3.33 24.93 -11.33
CA GLY A 242 4.07 25.96 -10.61
C GLY A 242 4.61 27.05 -11.51
N HIS A 243 5.33 28.03 -10.91
CA HIS A 243 5.91 29.15 -11.66
C HIS A 243 6.88 28.64 -12.72
N LYS A 244 6.64 28.97 -13.99
CA LYS A 244 7.44 28.53 -15.17
C LYS A 244 7.75 27.03 -15.20
N GLY A 245 6.88 26.19 -14.64
CA GLY A 245 7.03 24.72 -14.62
C GLY A 245 8.02 24.19 -13.58
N ALA A 246 8.51 25.00 -12.67
CA ALA A 246 9.55 24.62 -11.71
C ALA A 246 9.10 23.51 -10.74
N ALA A 247 7.85 23.54 -10.29
CA ALA A 247 7.31 22.54 -9.35
C ALA A 247 7.15 21.17 -10.04
N LEU A 248 6.58 21.13 -11.23
CA LEU A 248 6.45 19.91 -12.03
C LEU A 248 7.82 19.32 -12.39
N LYS A 249 8.78 20.18 -12.76
CA LYS A 249 10.16 19.75 -13.05
C LYS A 249 10.81 19.07 -11.83
N LYS A 250 10.61 19.62 -10.62
CA LYS A 250 11.12 19.01 -9.37
C LYS A 250 10.54 17.60 -9.16
N VAL A 251 9.22 17.44 -9.32
CA VAL A 251 8.55 16.13 -9.24
C VAL A 251 9.13 15.17 -10.28
N GLY A 252 9.27 15.60 -11.52
CA GLY A 252 9.83 14.79 -12.61
C GLY A 252 11.26 14.32 -12.33
N ILE A 253 12.13 15.18 -11.82
CA ILE A 253 13.52 14.82 -11.46
C ILE A 253 13.52 13.76 -10.36
N GLN A 254 12.80 14.00 -9.25
CA GLN A 254 12.75 13.06 -8.13
C GLN A 254 12.12 11.70 -8.53
N ALA A 255 11.07 11.72 -9.34
CA ALA A 255 10.46 10.49 -9.84
C ALA A 255 11.43 9.72 -10.75
N ARG A 256 12.12 10.40 -11.67
CA ARG A 256 13.11 9.78 -12.54
C ARG A 256 14.23 9.10 -11.76
N GLU A 257 14.81 9.77 -10.76
CA GLU A 257 15.88 9.22 -9.93
C GLU A 257 15.48 7.95 -9.18
N ASP A 258 14.24 7.89 -8.68
CA ASP A 258 13.74 6.68 -8.01
C ASP A 258 13.38 5.57 -9.00
N LEU A 259 12.85 5.91 -10.18
CA LEU A 259 12.59 4.94 -11.23
C LEU A 259 13.87 4.35 -11.82
N GLU A 260 14.95 5.15 -11.96
CA GLU A 260 16.28 4.66 -12.38
C GLU A 260 16.83 3.61 -11.40
N LYS A 261 16.64 3.83 -10.08
CA LYS A 261 17.03 2.85 -9.06
C LYS A 261 16.18 1.59 -9.12
N PHE A 262 14.86 1.75 -9.32
CA PHE A 262 13.92 0.64 -9.35
C PHE A 262 14.13 -0.27 -10.57
N PHE A 263 14.30 0.32 -11.75
CA PHE A 263 14.48 -0.45 -12.99
C PHE A 263 15.94 -0.81 -13.32
N GLY A 264 16.91 -0.21 -12.62
CA GLY A 264 18.33 -0.41 -12.92
C GLY A 264 18.78 0.11 -14.28
N LYS A 265 17.98 0.98 -14.93
CA LYS A 265 18.21 1.55 -16.27
C LYS A 265 18.06 3.06 -16.27
N GLN A 266 18.64 3.74 -17.25
CA GLN A 266 18.37 5.16 -17.48
C GLN A 266 16.90 5.38 -17.81
N ILE A 267 16.31 6.47 -17.30
CA ILE A 267 14.92 6.84 -17.54
C ILE A 267 14.83 8.20 -18.23
N HIS A 268 14.14 8.23 -19.37
CA HIS A 268 13.65 9.47 -19.96
C HIS A 268 12.18 9.64 -19.58
N LEU A 269 11.89 10.56 -18.66
CA LEU A 269 10.54 10.79 -18.12
C LEU A 269 9.98 12.13 -18.62
N GLU A 270 8.88 12.06 -19.36
CA GLU A 270 8.04 13.19 -19.73
C GLU A 270 6.75 13.20 -18.92
N THR A 271 6.40 14.35 -18.33
CA THR A 271 5.18 14.50 -17.54
C THR A 271 4.33 15.65 -18.04
N TYR A 272 3.03 15.43 -18.19
CA TYR A 272 2.04 16.42 -18.62
C TYR A 272 0.91 16.50 -17.60
N VAL A 273 0.30 17.70 -17.44
CA VAL A 273 -0.84 17.86 -16.53
C VAL A 273 -2.10 18.13 -17.36
N LYS A 274 -3.11 17.28 -17.18
CA LYS A 274 -4.43 17.39 -17.84
C LYS A 274 -5.53 17.58 -16.79
N VAL A 275 -6.56 18.35 -17.15
CA VAL A 275 -7.79 18.43 -16.36
C VAL A 275 -8.74 17.32 -16.79
N ASN A 276 -9.16 16.51 -15.82
CA ASN A 276 -10.19 15.49 -15.96
C ASN A 276 -11.22 15.73 -14.85
N LYS A 277 -12.28 16.49 -15.20
CA LYS A 277 -13.28 16.95 -14.24
C LYS A 277 -13.98 15.77 -13.56
N ASP A 278 -14.16 15.89 -12.26
CA ASP A 278 -14.93 14.96 -11.42
C ASP A 278 -14.51 13.49 -11.52
N TRP A 279 -13.25 13.22 -11.90
CA TRP A 279 -12.77 11.84 -12.09
C TRP A 279 -12.89 10.96 -10.83
N ARG A 280 -12.76 11.56 -9.62
CA ARG A 280 -12.89 10.83 -8.35
C ARG A 280 -14.31 10.36 -8.03
N SER A 281 -15.30 10.92 -8.70
CA SER A 281 -16.72 10.60 -8.54
C SER A 281 -17.30 9.88 -9.78
N SER A 282 -16.50 9.63 -10.80
CA SER A 282 -16.92 8.96 -12.03
C SER A 282 -16.58 7.48 -11.99
N ALA A 283 -17.60 6.62 -11.87
CA ALA A 283 -17.43 5.17 -11.88
C ALA A 283 -16.70 4.68 -13.16
N TYR A 284 -16.94 5.29 -14.32
CA TYR A 284 -16.24 4.98 -15.57
C TYR A 284 -14.74 5.26 -15.46
N GLN A 285 -14.35 6.44 -14.96
CA GLN A 285 -12.94 6.81 -14.80
C GLN A 285 -12.26 5.95 -13.76
N LEU A 286 -12.92 5.70 -12.62
CA LEU A 286 -12.37 4.84 -11.58
C LEU A 286 -12.14 3.40 -12.08
N LYS A 287 -13.06 2.86 -12.88
CA LYS A 287 -12.86 1.56 -13.52
C LYS A 287 -11.66 1.58 -14.48
N ARG A 288 -11.52 2.62 -15.29
CA ARG A 288 -10.38 2.81 -16.21
C ARG A 288 -9.04 2.84 -15.45
N PHE A 289 -9.00 3.47 -14.29
CA PHE A 289 -7.81 3.55 -13.43
C PHE A 289 -7.60 2.32 -12.54
N GLY A 290 -8.43 1.29 -12.67
CA GLY A 290 -8.26 0.03 -11.95
C GLY A 290 -8.80 0.03 -10.52
N TYR A 291 -9.63 1.00 -10.13
CA TYR A 291 -10.23 1.04 -8.81
C TYR A 291 -11.44 0.11 -8.63
N ASN A 292 -12.14 -0.25 -9.70
CA ASN A 292 -13.30 -1.14 -9.68
C ASN A 292 -12.96 -2.44 -10.41
N GLN A 293 -12.94 -3.55 -9.67
CA GLN A 293 -12.67 -4.90 -10.20
C GLN A 293 -13.96 -5.68 -10.55
N LYS A 294 -15.13 -5.00 -10.56
CA LYS A 294 -16.40 -5.64 -10.92
C LYS A 294 -16.71 -5.46 -12.39
#